data_55b31778f335262e2464154b9c1ca1a6
#
_entry.id   55b31778f335262e2464154b9c1ca1a6
#
_cell.length_a   1.000
_cell.length_b   1.000
_cell.length_c   1.000
_cell.angle_alpha   90.00
_cell.angle_beta   90.00
_cell.angle_gamma   90.00
#
_symmetry.space_group_name_H-M   'P 1'
#
loop_
_entity.id
_entity.type
_entity.pdbx_description
1 polymer ?
#
loop_
_entity_poly.entity_id
_entity_poly.type
_entity_poly.pdbx_seq_one_letter_code
_entity_poly.pdbx_strand_id
1 'polypeptide(L)'
;MKQQFLRRALGGALSIGLLMQPALAAVTPDIPQGWTPLFSDVAEGDWYTPFVSTLNSQGVINGYDDGRFGPNDAVKAGDAILMVVKAAGSGDQPAPEGGHYAAGYVQYALDQGWLTQSQAAVDLNAPASRLTIAQLAAKALGLSASTKSSPFADTSDGYVTALYQNGVVVGEKSGSKRYFKPNDSITRAELSVIVWQVMAFDDYIHFSSHVLEKLDGVPVNDYDNAAFVSSDGMMTYTKENGSLAGIDVSSHQGTIDWAKVAEDGIDFAIIRCGGRYYQSGTVFEDKQFRANIQGALDAGIQVGIYFFSQATNQTEAREEAQFVLDTIQGYDVTGPVVFDWENIGNDSARTDGMTSGQVTAAANAFCQ
;
A
#
# COMPACT_ATOMS: atom_id res chain seq x y z
N MET A 1 18.67 9.71 -16.72
CA MET A 1 18.03 11.03 -16.62
C MET A 1 16.56 10.78 -16.30
N LYS A 2 16.17 10.91 -15.03
CA LYS A 2 14.77 10.76 -14.62
C LYS A 2 13.99 11.96 -15.17
N GLN A 3 13.04 11.71 -16.05
CA GLN A 3 12.11 12.75 -16.50
C GLN A 3 11.11 13.02 -15.38
N GLN A 4 11.11 14.25 -14.88
CA GLN A 4 10.08 14.76 -13.98
C GLN A 4 8.79 14.96 -14.79
N PHE A 5 7.79 14.18 -14.50
CA PHE A 5 6.45 14.41 -15.03
C PHE A 5 5.72 15.46 -14.17
N LEU A 6 5.24 16.51 -14.84
CA LEU A 6 4.43 17.56 -14.22
C LEU A 6 3.07 16.99 -13.80
N ARG A 7 2.82 16.98 -12.50
CA ARG A 7 1.50 16.73 -11.92
C ARG A 7 0.74 18.05 -11.83
N ARG A 8 -0.45 18.10 -12.39
CA ARG A 8 -1.47 19.10 -12.06
C ARG A 8 -2.62 18.40 -11.36
N ALA A 9 -2.81 18.72 -10.09
CA ALA A 9 -3.98 18.33 -9.31
C ALA A 9 -5.21 19.11 -9.79
N LEU A 10 -6.28 18.40 -10.12
CA LEU A 10 -7.64 18.96 -10.19
C LEU A 10 -8.58 17.95 -9.51
N GLY A 11 -9.12 18.39 -8.39
CA GLY A 11 -10.11 17.63 -7.65
C GLY A 11 -11.45 17.58 -8.41
N GLY A 12 -12.05 16.40 -8.39
CA GLY A 12 -13.41 16.18 -8.81
C GLY A 12 -14.00 15.04 -8.03
N ALA A 13 -14.86 15.35 -7.05
CA ALA A 13 -15.62 14.37 -6.29
C ALA A 13 -16.73 13.78 -7.15
N LEU A 14 -16.78 12.45 -7.27
CA LEU A 14 -18.00 11.73 -7.59
C LEU A 14 -18.18 10.57 -6.62
N SER A 15 -19.18 10.70 -5.77
CA SER A 15 -19.68 9.69 -4.87
C SER A 15 -20.53 8.68 -5.63
N ILE A 16 -20.10 7.41 -5.67
CA ILE A 16 -21.01 6.29 -5.90
C ILE A 16 -20.75 5.28 -4.78
N GLY A 17 -21.73 5.18 -3.88
CA GLY A 17 -21.74 4.18 -2.85
C GLY A 17 -21.96 2.79 -3.41
N LEU A 18 -21.08 1.87 -3.06
CA LEU A 18 -21.38 0.45 -3.02
C LEU A 18 -20.68 -0.14 -1.81
N LEU A 19 -21.50 -0.59 -0.85
CA LEU A 19 -21.08 -1.46 0.25
C LEU A 19 -20.55 -2.77 -0.36
N MET A 20 -19.25 -2.96 -0.36
CA MET A 20 -18.60 -4.26 -0.49
C MET A 20 -17.25 -4.23 0.21
N GLN A 21 -16.96 -5.30 0.95
CA GLN A 21 -15.70 -5.58 1.65
C GLN A 21 -14.47 -5.11 0.88
N PRO A 22 -13.39 -4.68 1.55
CA PRO A 22 -12.16 -4.30 0.89
C PRO A 22 -11.55 -5.54 0.21
N ALA A 23 -11.95 -5.79 -1.03
CA ALA A 23 -11.01 -6.40 -1.95
C ALA A 23 -9.92 -5.33 -2.12
N LEU A 24 -8.63 -5.72 -2.01
CA LEU A 24 -7.57 -4.86 -2.50
C LEU A 24 -8.00 -4.33 -3.86
N ALA A 25 -8.41 -3.07 -3.93
CA ALA A 25 -8.62 -2.43 -5.20
C ALA A 25 -7.22 -2.25 -5.77
N ALA A 26 -6.93 -2.92 -6.88
CA ALA A 26 -5.75 -2.55 -7.66
C ALA A 26 -5.81 -1.04 -7.88
N VAL A 27 -4.70 -0.35 -7.64
CA VAL A 27 -4.62 1.06 -7.97
C VAL A 27 -4.88 1.19 -9.46
N THR A 28 -5.78 2.08 -9.83
CA THR A 28 -6.13 2.32 -11.23
C THR A 28 -5.69 3.73 -11.60
N PRO A 29 -5.03 3.94 -12.74
CA PRO A 29 -4.72 5.28 -13.20
C PRO A 29 -5.99 6.05 -13.53
N ASP A 30 -5.94 7.36 -13.39
CA ASP A 30 -6.98 8.23 -13.91
C ASP A 30 -6.99 8.19 -15.44
N ILE A 31 -8.17 8.11 -16.04
CA ILE A 31 -8.29 8.25 -17.49
C ILE A 31 -7.91 9.69 -17.86
N PRO A 32 -6.96 9.90 -18.79
CA PRO A 32 -6.53 11.24 -19.17
C PRO A 32 -7.72 12.13 -19.57
N GLN A 33 -7.71 13.38 -19.11
CA GLN A 33 -8.79 14.33 -19.41
C GLN A 33 -8.96 14.53 -20.93
N GLY A 34 -10.18 14.39 -21.42
CA GLY A 34 -10.49 14.48 -22.85
C GLY A 34 -10.17 13.22 -23.64
N TRP A 35 -9.93 12.10 -22.94
CA TRP A 35 -9.73 10.82 -23.58
C TRP A 35 -10.97 10.44 -24.40
N THR A 36 -10.72 9.95 -25.61
CA THR A 36 -11.71 9.31 -26.47
C THR A 36 -11.21 7.92 -26.82
N PRO A 37 -12.08 6.93 -27.02
CA PRO A 37 -11.66 5.59 -27.43
C PRO A 37 -10.73 5.65 -28.65
N LEU A 38 -9.47 5.26 -28.47
CA LEU A 38 -8.46 5.21 -29.53
C LEU A 38 -8.54 3.91 -30.32
N PHE A 39 -9.13 2.88 -29.72
CA PHE A 39 -9.25 1.55 -30.27
C PHE A 39 -10.71 1.16 -30.40
N SER A 40 -11.08 0.53 -31.52
CA SER A 40 -12.47 0.19 -31.84
C SER A 40 -13.08 -0.88 -30.91
N ASP A 41 -12.24 -1.60 -30.15
CA ASP A 41 -12.61 -2.70 -29.25
C ASP A 41 -12.27 -2.39 -27.77
N VAL A 42 -12.11 -1.11 -27.39
CA VAL A 42 -11.92 -0.64 -26.01
C VAL A 42 -13.01 0.37 -25.69
N ALA A 43 -13.89 0.03 -24.73
CA ALA A 43 -14.97 0.90 -24.29
C ALA A 43 -14.61 1.61 -22.96
N GLU A 44 -15.21 2.77 -22.70
CA GLU A 44 -14.95 3.57 -21.48
C GLU A 44 -15.19 2.77 -20.17
N GLY A 45 -16.16 1.83 -20.16
CA GLY A 45 -16.51 1.02 -18.99
C GLY A 45 -15.73 -0.28 -18.83
N ASP A 46 -14.80 -0.58 -19.73
CA ASP A 46 -14.00 -1.80 -19.60
C ASP A 46 -12.98 -1.65 -18.48
N TRP A 47 -12.81 -2.69 -17.66
CA TRP A 47 -11.94 -2.67 -16.48
C TRP A 47 -10.47 -2.37 -16.79
N TYR A 48 -10.02 -2.62 -18.00
CA TYR A 48 -8.65 -2.36 -18.45
C TYR A 48 -8.46 -0.98 -19.10
N THR A 49 -9.53 -0.27 -19.40
CA THR A 49 -9.48 1.03 -20.12
C THR A 49 -8.58 2.05 -19.45
N PRO A 50 -8.60 2.26 -18.12
CA PRO A 50 -7.68 3.21 -17.48
C PRO A 50 -6.20 2.91 -17.76
N PHE A 51 -5.84 1.63 -17.71
CA PHE A 51 -4.46 1.18 -17.95
C PHE A 51 -4.06 1.32 -19.42
N VAL A 52 -4.91 0.86 -20.34
CA VAL A 52 -4.66 0.91 -21.77
C VAL A 52 -4.56 2.37 -22.25
N SER A 53 -5.47 3.25 -21.82
CA SER A 53 -5.46 4.65 -22.20
C SER A 53 -4.21 5.38 -21.69
N THR A 54 -3.83 5.14 -20.44
CA THR A 54 -2.64 5.75 -19.83
C THR A 54 -1.35 5.26 -20.49
N LEU A 55 -1.19 3.96 -20.64
CA LEU A 55 0.01 3.40 -21.28
C LEU A 55 0.13 3.78 -22.77
N ASN A 56 -1.00 3.87 -23.47
CA ASN A 56 -1.01 4.35 -24.86
C ASN A 56 -0.63 5.84 -24.95
N SER A 57 -1.19 6.70 -24.09
CA SER A 57 -0.83 8.12 -24.05
C SER A 57 0.65 8.36 -23.74
N GLN A 58 1.29 7.42 -23.03
CA GLN A 58 2.71 7.43 -22.71
C GLN A 58 3.58 6.76 -23.79
N GLY A 59 2.97 6.22 -24.84
CA GLY A 59 3.68 5.51 -25.92
C GLY A 59 4.26 4.15 -25.51
N VAL A 60 3.78 3.57 -24.41
CA VAL A 60 4.26 2.27 -23.90
C VAL A 60 3.61 1.12 -24.66
N ILE A 61 2.33 1.25 -25.01
CA ILE A 61 1.60 0.26 -25.79
C ILE A 61 0.96 0.88 -27.04
N ASN A 62 0.76 0.06 -28.06
CA ASN A 62 0.06 0.42 -29.28
C ASN A 62 -1.00 -0.63 -29.61
N GLY A 63 -1.98 -0.23 -30.44
CA GLY A 63 -2.92 -1.16 -31.06
C GLY A 63 -2.34 -1.83 -32.30
N TYR A 64 -3.19 -2.57 -32.97
CA TYR A 64 -2.93 -3.16 -34.30
C TYR A 64 -3.19 -2.15 -35.41
N ASP A 65 -2.65 -2.41 -36.59
CA ASP A 65 -2.82 -1.56 -37.78
C ASP A 65 -4.29 -1.44 -38.22
N ASP A 66 -5.14 -2.38 -37.83
CA ASP A 66 -6.58 -2.37 -38.10
C ASP A 66 -7.41 -1.50 -37.14
N GLY A 67 -6.75 -0.81 -36.20
CA GLY A 67 -7.37 0.09 -35.21
C GLY A 67 -7.93 -0.62 -33.97
N ARG A 68 -7.67 -1.91 -33.78
CA ARG A 68 -8.02 -2.65 -32.56
C ARG A 68 -6.86 -2.64 -31.55
N PHE A 69 -7.20 -2.80 -30.29
CA PHE A 69 -6.23 -3.12 -29.22
C PHE A 69 -6.04 -4.65 -29.07
N GLY A 70 -7.10 -5.43 -29.22
CA GLY A 70 -7.09 -6.87 -29.01
C GLY A 70 -6.99 -7.26 -27.53
N PRO A 71 -7.88 -6.78 -26.63
CA PRO A 71 -7.72 -6.94 -25.18
C PRO A 71 -7.64 -8.40 -24.74
N ASN A 72 -8.31 -9.31 -25.47
CA ASN A 72 -8.36 -10.73 -25.15
C ASN A 72 -7.29 -11.55 -25.91
N ASP A 73 -6.49 -10.94 -26.77
CA ASP A 73 -5.46 -11.66 -27.52
C ASP A 73 -4.32 -12.06 -26.59
N ALA A 74 -3.84 -13.30 -26.73
CA ALA A 74 -2.72 -13.80 -25.96
C ALA A 74 -1.43 -13.09 -26.37
N VAL A 75 -0.59 -12.72 -25.40
CA VAL A 75 0.70 -12.07 -25.64
C VAL A 75 1.80 -13.11 -25.79
N LYS A 76 2.71 -12.90 -26.73
CA LYS A 76 3.91 -13.75 -26.87
C LYS A 76 4.84 -13.57 -25.68
N ALA A 77 5.54 -14.65 -25.30
CA ALA A 77 6.46 -14.65 -24.16
C ALA A 77 7.56 -13.59 -24.29
N GLY A 78 8.12 -13.43 -25.49
CA GLY A 78 9.12 -12.39 -25.75
C GLY A 78 8.60 -10.98 -25.52
N ASP A 79 7.40 -10.66 -26.01
CA ASP A 79 6.76 -9.35 -25.82
C ASP A 79 6.45 -9.10 -24.34
N ALA A 80 5.86 -10.08 -23.65
CA ALA A 80 5.49 -9.93 -22.25
C ALA A 80 6.71 -9.74 -21.35
N ILE A 81 7.78 -10.51 -21.55
CA ILE A 81 9.03 -10.35 -20.79
C ILE A 81 9.65 -8.97 -21.05
N LEU A 82 9.77 -8.57 -22.33
CA LEU A 82 10.31 -7.27 -22.72
C LEU A 82 9.55 -6.13 -22.03
N MET A 83 8.21 -6.16 -22.08
CA MET A 83 7.38 -5.10 -21.52
C MET A 83 7.55 -4.98 -20.00
N VAL A 84 7.53 -6.10 -19.27
CA VAL A 84 7.71 -6.08 -17.81
C VAL A 84 9.12 -5.62 -17.42
N VAL A 85 10.15 -6.12 -18.11
CA VAL A 85 11.56 -5.76 -17.85
C VAL A 85 11.82 -4.27 -18.13
N LYS A 86 11.27 -3.71 -19.23
CA LYS A 86 11.33 -2.27 -19.51
C LYS A 86 10.56 -1.46 -18.47
N ALA A 87 9.36 -1.91 -18.07
CA ALA A 87 8.57 -1.27 -17.04
C ALA A 87 9.31 -1.15 -15.71
N ALA A 88 10.14 -2.15 -15.38
CA ALA A 88 11.00 -2.15 -14.20
C ALA A 88 12.26 -1.26 -14.33
N GLY A 89 12.39 -0.49 -15.43
CA GLY A 89 13.45 0.51 -15.58
C GLY A 89 14.77 -0.01 -16.12
N SER A 90 14.81 -1.21 -16.75
CA SER A 90 16.05 -1.78 -17.31
C SER A 90 16.69 -0.95 -18.43
N GLY A 91 15.93 -0.05 -19.05
CA GLY A 91 16.35 0.59 -20.30
C GLY A 91 16.29 -0.38 -21.50
N ASP A 92 16.97 -0.01 -22.59
CA ASP A 92 17.03 -0.86 -23.79
C ASP A 92 18.06 -1.97 -23.62
N GLN A 93 17.65 -3.20 -23.94
CA GLN A 93 18.47 -4.40 -23.86
C GLN A 93 18.60 -5.00 -25.28
N PRO A 94 19.69 -4.73 -26.00
CA PRO A 94 19.84 -5.18 -27.39
C PRO A 94 19.91 -6.70 -27.48
N ALA A 95 19.26 -7.24 -28.50
CA ALA A 95 19.38 -8.66 -28.81
C ALA A 95 20.77 -8.99 -29.39
N PRO A 96 21.30 -10.22 -29.17
CA PRO A 96 22.45 -10.69 -29.86
C PRO A 96 22.19 -10.76 -31.38
N GLU A 97 23.26 -10.66 -32.19
CA GLU A 97 23.14 -10.73 -33.64
C GLU A 97 22.48 -12.04 -34.11
N GLY A 98 21.43 -11.91 -34.91
CA GLY A 98 20.61 -13.03 -35.37
C GLY A 98 19.69 -13.65 -34.33
N GLY A 99 19.66 -13.12 -33.12
CA GLY A 99 18.78 -13.58 -32.04
C GLY A 99 17.38 -12.99 -32.13
N HIS A 100 16.46 -13.53 -31.30
CA HIS A 100 15.13 -12.98 -31.14
C HIS A 100 15.21 -11.57 -30.48
N TYR A 101 14.40 -10.60 -30.94
CA TYR A 101 14.48 -9.21 -30.47
C TYR A 101 14.35 -9.04 -28.96
N ALA A 102 13.63 -9.95 -28.27
CA ALA A 102 13.49 -9.93 -26.81
C ALA A 102 14.62 -10.65 -26.07
N ALA A 103 15.59 -11.27 -26.76
CA ALA A 103 16.63 -12.11 -26.13
C ALA A 103 17.49 -11.31 -25.12
N GLY A 104 17.79 -10.03 -25.41
CA GLY A 104 18.51 -9.17 -24.48
C GLY A 104 17.76 -8.96 -23.16
N TYR A 105 16.45 -8.78 -23.20
CA TYR A 105 15.60 -8.62 -22.02
C TYR A 105 15.47 -9.92 -21.21
N VAL A 106 15.42 -11.07 -21.89
CA VAL A 106 15.45 -12.38 -21.24
C VAL A 106 16.76 -12.59 -20.50
N GLN A 107 17.90 -12.26 -21.15
CA GLN A 107 19.21 -12.37 -20.52
C GLN A 107 19.32 -11.42 -19.33
N TYR A 108 18.89 -10.17 -19.48
CA TYR A 108 18.85 -9.22 -18.36
C TYR A 108 18.05 -9.76 -17.18
N ALA A 109 16.84 -10.28 -17.41
CA ALA A 109 15.99 -10.84 -16.36
C ALA A 109 16.60 -12.09 -15.70
N LEU A 110 17.38 -12.89 -16.45
CA LEU A 110 18.18 -13.99 -15.89
C LEU A 110 19.29 -13.48 -14.97
N ASP A 111 20.04 -12.47 -15.42
CA ASP A 111 21.17 -11.90 -14.68
C ASP A 111 20.71 -11.23 -13.38
N GLN A 112 19.51 -10.65 -13.38
CA GLN A 112 18.86 -10.10 -12.17
C GLN A 112 18.22 -11.19 -11.28
N GLY A 113 18.19 -12.45 -11.71
CA GLY A 113 17.51 -13.52 -10.99
C GLY A 113 15.96 -13.45 -11.03
N TRP A 114 15.42 -12.62 -11.92
CA TRP A 114 13.97 -12.47 -12.09
C TRP A 114 13.34 -13.65 -12.84
N LEU A 115 14.10 -14.27 -13.76
CA LEU A 115 13.74 -15.52 -14.41
C LEU A 115 14.67 -16.65 -13.97
N THR A 116 14.14 -17.86 -13.98
CA THR A 116 14.94 -19.09 -13.91
C THR A 116 15.38 -19.51 -15.31
N GLN A 117 16.41 -20.36 -15.42
CA GLN A 117 16.86 -20.92 -16.70
C GLN A 117 15.71 -21.62 -17.46
N SER A 118 14.84 -22.34 -16.75
CA SER A 118 13.69 -23.02 -17.37
C SER A 118 12.63 -22.04 -17.90
N GLN A 119 12.43 -20.91 -17.21
CA GLN A 119 11.51 -19.86 -17.66
C GLN A 119 12.06 -19.07 -18.86
N ALA A 120 13.38 -18.92 -18.93
CA ALA A 120 14.05 -18.24 -20.05
C ALA A 120 14.17 -19.12 -21.31
N ALA A 121 14.12 -20.45 -21.14
CA ALA A 121 14.24 -21.40 -22.25
C ALA A 121 12.93 -21.64 -23.03
N VAL A 122 11.86 -20.87 -22.76
CA VAL A 122 10.59 -21.00 -23.48
C VAL A 122 10.71 -20.47 -24.92
N ASP A 123 9.82 -20.94 -25.80
CA ASP A 123 9.66 -20.32 -27.11
C ASP A 123 9.10 -18.90 -26.97
N LEU A 124 9.92 -17.90 -27.30
CA LEU A 124 9.57 -16.49 -27.19
C LEU A 124 8.44 -16.06 -28.13
N ASN A 125 8.09 -16.87 -29.13
CA ASN A 125 6.94 -16.65 -30.00
C ASN A 125 5.68 -17.36 -29.53
N ALA A 126 5.76 -18.26 -28.54
CA ALA A 126 4.60 -18.89 -27.93
C ALA A 126 3.89 -17.94 -26.94
N PRO A 127 2.60 -18.17 -26.64
CA PRO A 127 1.88 -17.41 -25.64
C PRO A 127 2.54 -17.46 -24.24
N ALA A 128 2.62 -16.32 -23.57
CA ALA A 128 3.21 -16.21 -22.24
C ALA A 128 2.27 -16.78 -21.16
N SER A 129 2.81 -17.55 -20.22
CA SER A 129 2.07 -18.03 -19.07
C SER A 129 1.84 -16.89 -18.06
N ARG A 130 0.60 -16.77 -17.55
CA ARG A 130 0.25 -15.81 -16.48
C ARG A 130 1.15 -15.99 -15.26
N LEU A 131 1.43 -17.23 -14.86
CA LEU A 131 2.30 -17.51 -13.71
C LEU A 131 3.71 -16.98 -13.93
N THR A 132 4.31 -17.27 -15.09
CA THR A 132 5.68 -16.82 -15.39
C THR A 132 5.79 -15.29 -15.36
N ILE A 133 4.83 -14.59 -15.95
CA ILE A 133 4.84 -13.12 -16.00
C ILE A 133 4.59 -12.52 -14.62
N ALA A 134 3.71 -13.11 -13.80
CA ALA A 134 3.50 -12.68 -12.42
C ALA A 134 4.77 -12.87 -11.56
N GLN A 135 5.44 -14.02 -11.67
CA GLN A 135 6.70 -14.24 -10.95
C GLN A 135 7.80 -13.28 -11.38
N LEU A 136 7.91 -13.00 -12.68
CA LEU A 136 8.83 -12.00 -13.23
C LEU A 136 8.53 -10.61 -12.64
N ALA A 137 7.27 -10.16 -12.68
CA ALA A 137 6.87 -8.86 -12.14
C ALA A 137 7.14 -8.76 -10.63
N ALA A 138 6.80 -9.77 -9.84
CA ALA A 138 7.04 -9.77 -8.40
C ALA A 138 8.53 -9.62 -8.07
N LYS A 139 9.40 -10.36 -8.75
CA LYS A 139 10.84 -10.28 -8.54
C LYS A 139 11.43 -8.97 -9.05
N ALA A 140 10.95 -8.45 -10.17
CA ALA A 140 11.36 -7.15 -10.69
C ALA A 140 11.00 -5.99 -9.74
N LEU A 141 9.91 -6.13 -8.96
CA LEU A 141 9.51 -5.23 -7.88
C LEU A 141 10.26 -5.47 -6.56
N GLY A 142 11.20 -6.42 -6.51
CA GLY A 142 11.92 -6.78 -5.28
C GLY A 142 11.09 -7.51 -4.23
N LEU A 143 9.91 -8.01 -4.60
CA LEU A 143 9.03 -8.71 -3.66
C LEU A 143 9.56 -10.11 -3.35
N SER A 144 9.59 -10.46 -2.08
CA SER A 144 9.84 -11.83 -1.63
C SER A 144 8.58 -12.68 -1.74
N ALA A 145 8.76 -13.99 -1.95
CA ALA A 145 7.63 -14.93 -1.95
C ALA A 145 6.93 -14.91 -0.59
N SER A 146 5.63 -14.68 -0.59
CA SER A 146 4.82 -14.66 0.64
C SER A 146 4.71 -16.05 1.25
N THR A 147 4.84 -16.12 2.56
CA THR A 147 4.60 -17.33 3.36
C THR A 147 3.15 -17.43 3.85
N LYS A 148 2.32 -16.42 3.61
CA LYS A 148 0.90 -16.43 3.98
C LYS A 148 0.10 -17.32 3.04
N SER A 149 -1.05 -17.78 3.51
CA SER A 149 -1.99 -18.56 2.69
C SER A 149 -2.41 -17.78 1.45
N SER A 150 -2.42 -18.44 0.29
CA SER A 150 -2.86 -17.86 -0.96
C SER A 150 -4.36 -17.48 -0.91
N PRO A 151 -4.75 -16.31 -1.42
CA PRO A 151 -6.15 -15.94 -1.58
C PRO A 151 -6.83 -16.66 -2.77
N PHE A 152 -6.04 -17.35 -3.59
CA PHE A 152 -6.50 -18.03 -4.80
C PHE A 152 -6.72 -19.52 -4.58
N ALA A 153 -7.80 -20.05 -5.13
CA ALA A 153 -8.16 -21.47 -4.99
C ALA A 153 -7.33 -22.40 -5.89
N ASP A 154 -6.67 -21.85 -6.91
CA ASP A 154 -6.00 -22.58 -7.98
C ASP A 154 -4.47 -22.39 -8.01
N THR A 155 -3.91 -21.63 -7.07
CA THR A 155 -2.46 -21.50 -6.90
C THR A 155 -2.08 -21.21 -5.46
N SER A 156 -0.96 -21.81 -5.03
CA SER A 156 -0.31 -21.51 -3.75
C SER A 156 1.03 -20.79 -3.95
N ASP A 157 1.28 -20.25 -5.15
CA ASP A 157 2.53 -19.57 -5.47
C ASP A 157 2.72 -18.33 -4.59
N GLY A 158 3.88 -18.24 -3.92
CA GLY A 158 4.19 -17.18 -2.97
C GLY A 158 4.37 -15.82 -3.64
N TYR A 159 4.88 -15.76 -4.88
CA TYR A 159 5.03 -14.49 -5.61
C TYR A 159 3.68 -13.96 -6.09
N VAL A 160 2.79 -14.84 -6.55
CA VAL A 160 1.40 -14.46 -6.89
C VAL A 160 0.67 -13.94 -5.64
N THR A 161 0.90 -14.59 -4.49
CA THR A 161 0.36 -14.14 -3.20
C THR A 161 0.91 -12.77 -2.80
N ALA A 162 2.22 -12.54 -2.98
CA ALA A 162 2.87 -11.26 -2.71
C ALA A 162 2.31 -10.14 -3.61
N LEU A 163 2.15 -10.38 -4.91
CA LEU A 163 1.52 -9.42 -5.83
C LEU A 163 0.09 -9.06 -5.42
N TYR A 164 -0.69 -10.06 -4.98
CA TYR A 164 -2.03 -9.81 -4.45
C TYR A 164 -2.00 -8.94 -3.19
N GLN A 165 -1.11 -9.21 -2.26
CA GLN A 165 -0.95 -8.44 -1.02
C GLN A 165 -0.52 -6.99 -1.26
N ASN A 166 0.16 -6.72 -2.38
CA ASN A 166 0.60 -5.40 -2.79
C ASN A 166 -0.33 -4.74 -3.84
N GLY A 167 -1.52 -5.33 -4.11
CA GLY A 167 -2.50 -4.73 -4.99
C GLY A 167 -2.18 -4.80 -6.50
N VAL A 168 -1.13 -5.52 -6.90
CA VAL A 168 -0.71 -5.64 -8.30
C VAL A 168 -1.61 -6.58 -9.09
N VAL A 169 -2.09 -7.66 -8.47
CA VAL A 169 -3.03 -8.61 -9.08
C VAL A 169 -4.23 -8.84 -8.18
N VAL A 170 -5.41 -8.97 -8.76
CA VAL A 170 -6.65 -9.20 -8.00
C VAL A 170 -7.31 -10.56 -8.31
N GLY A 171 -7.06 -11.14 -9.50
CA GLY A 171 -7.69 -12.36 -9.98
C GLY A 171 -9.22 -12.24 -10.15
N GLU A 172 -9.84 -13.33 -10.54
CA GLU A 172 -11.28 -13.40 -10.81
C GLU A 172 -12.03 -14.03 -9.64
N LYS A 173 -13.20 -13.48 -9.29
CA LYS A 173 -14.12 -14.08 -8.32
C LYS A 173 -15.13 -14.98 -9.03
N SER A 174 -15.33 -16.18 -8.50
CA SER A 174 -16.43 -17.08 -8.89
C SER A 174 -17.06 -17.66 -7.62
N GLY A 175 -18.25 -17.17 -7.29
CA GLY A 175 -18.87 -17.43 -5.99
C GLY A 175 -18.04 -16.88 -4.85
N SER A 176 -17.78 -17.72 -3.83
CA SER A 176 -16.93 -17.35 -2.68
C SER A 176 -15.44 -17.54 -2.93
N LYS A 177 -15.04 -18.07 -4.09
CA LYS A 177 -13.64 -18.37 -4.40
C LYS A 177 -13.05 -17.32 -5.34
N ARG A 178 -11.72 -17.18 -5.26
CA ARG A 178 -10.92 -16.36 -6.17
C ARG A 178 -9.97 -17.26 -6.95
N TYR A 179 -9.76 -16.95 -8.22
CA TYR A 179 -8.90 -17.73 -9.12
C TYR A 179 -7.87 -16.81 -9.78
N PHE A 180 -6.65 -17.29 -9.89
CA PHE A 180 -5.56 -16.61 -10.59
C PHE A 180 -5.40 -17.12 -12.03
N LYS A 181 -5.71 -18.38 -12.28
CA LYS A 181 -5.54 -19.09 -13.55
C LYS A 181 -4.08 -19.15 -14.01
N PRO A 182 -3.19 -19.78 -13.22
CA PRO A 182 -1.74 -19.72 -13.43
C PRO A 182 -1.28 -20.31 -14.77
N ASN A 183 -2.01 -21.28 -15.31
CA ASN A 183 -1.67 -21.99 -16.52
C ASN A 183 -2.24 -21.37 -17.81
N ASP A 184 -3.11 -20.38 -17.69
CA ASP A 184 -3.67 -19.67 -18.83
C ASP A 184 -2.60 -18.75 -19.45
N SER A 185 -2.75 -18.44 -20.73
CA SER A 185 -1.95 -17.40 -21.37
C SER A 185 -2.41 -16.03 -20.88
N ILE A 186 -1.44 -15.11 -20.65
CA ILE A 186 -1.76 -13.73 -20.32
C ILE A 186 -2.29 -13.00 -21.54
N THR A 187 -3.37 -12.24 -21.36
CA THR A 187 -3.96 -11.41 -22.41
C THR A 187 -3.30 -10.03 -22.44
N ARG A 188 -3.52 -9.29 -23.54
CA ARG A 188 -3.00 -7.91 -23.69
C ARG A 188 -3.57 -6.98 -22.65
N ALA A 189 -4.86 -7.10 -22.32
CA ALA A 189 -5.47 -6.31 -21.23
C ALA A 189 -4.83 -6.61 -19.87
N GLU A 190 -4.65 -7.87 -19.54
CA GLU A 190 -4.05 -8.28 -18.26
C GLU A 190 -2.58 -7.86 -18.14
N LEU A 191 -1.82 -7.98 -19.24
CA LEU A 191 -0.43 -7.52 -19.26
C LEU A 191 -0.34 -6.01 -19.10
N SER A 192 -1.26 -5.23 -19.67
CA SER A 192 -1.30 -3.77 -19.51
C SER A 192 -1.44 -3.37 -18.05
N VAL A 193 -2.28 -4.10 -17.26
CA VAL A 193 -2.36 -3.86 -15.82
C VAL A 193 -1.03 -4.12 -15.13
N ILE A 194 -0.39 -5.27 -15.38
CA ILE A 194 0.89 -5.61 -14.76
C ILE A 194 1.97 -4.58 -15.12
N VAL A 195 2.08 -4.20 -16.40
CA VAL A 195 3.06 -3.22 -16.87
C VAL A 195 2.87 -1.87 -16.16
N TRP A 196 1.63 -1.38 -16.09
CA TRP A 196 1.35 -0.12 -15.41
C TRP A 196 1.66 -0.20 -13.91
N GLN A 197 1.24 -1.28 -13.24
CA GLN A 197 1.51 -1.50 -11.83
C GLN A 197 3.02 -1.56 -11.52
N VAL A 198 3.82 -2.19 -12.40
CA VAL A 198 5.28 -2.21 -12.25
C VAL A 198 5.87 -0.82 -12.43
N MET A 199 5.41 -0.04 -13.42
CA MET A 199 5.89 1.33 -13.67
C MET A 199 5.56 2.30 -12.53
N ALA A 200 4.36 2.16 -11.95
CA ALA A 200 3.84 3.06 -10.93
C ALA A 200 4.11 2.58 -9.49
N PHE A 201 4.72 1.41 -9.29
CA PHE A 201 4.84 0.77 -7.98
C PHE A 201 5.45 1.70 -6.93
N ASP A 202 6.53 2.38 -7.28
CA ASP A 202 7.23 3.28 -6.38
C ASP A 202 6.49 4.59 -6.09
N ASP A 203 5.42 4.89 -6.82
CA ASP A 203 4.55 6.06 -6.56
C ASP A 203 3.57 5.83 -5.40
N TYR A 204 3.48 4.59 -4.91
CA TYR A 204 2.55 4.19 -3.87
C TYR A 204 3.25 3.60 -2.66
N ILE A 205 2.58 3.68 -1.52
CA ILE A 205 2.94 2.99 -0.28
C ILE A 205 2.09 1.72 -0.20
N HIS A 206 2.75 0.58 -0.17
CA HIS A 206 2.11 -0.73 -0.09
C HIS A 206 2.08 -1.18 1.37
N PHE A 207 0.92 -1.10 2.00
CA PHE A 207 0.78 -1.40 3.41
C PHE A 207 -0.33 -2.43 3.64
N SER A 208 0.06 -3.69 3.91
CA SER A 208 -0.84 -4.80 4.22
C SER A 208 -1.95 -4.98 3.16
N SER A 209 -3.16 -4.52 3.44
CA SER A 209 -4.32 -4.59 2.54
C SER A 209 -4.64 -3.26 1.85
N HIS A 210 -3.78 -2.26 1.99
CA HIS A 210 -3.99 -0.92 1.46
C HIS A 210 -2.82 -0.50 0.56
N VAL A 211 -3.16 0.23 -0.49
CA VAL A 211 -2.18 0.89 -1.35
C VAL A 211 -2.53 2.37 -1.34
N LEU A 212 -1.59 3.20 -0.91
CA LEU A 212 -1.77 4.64 -0.73
C LEU A 212 -0.86 5.41 -1.67
N GLU A 213 -1.36 6.44 -2.32
CA GLU A 213 -0.55 7.33 -3.15
C GLU A 213 0.45 8.10 -2.27
N LYS A 214 1.72 8.16 -2.69
CA LYS A 214 2.71 9.04 -2.07
C LYS A 214 2.37 10.48 -2.42
N LEU A 215 2.17 11.30 -1.41
CA LEU A 215 1.86 12.72 -1.58
C LEU A 215 3.14 13.55 -1.62
N ASP A 216 3.21 14.51 -2.55
CA ASP A 216 4.31 15.46 -2.64
C ASP A 216 4.44 16.26 -1.34
N GLY A 217 5.66 16.34 -0.80
CA GLY A 217 5.94 17.06 0.45
C GLY A 217 5.62 16.31 1.73
N VAL A 218 5.07 15.10 1.65
CA VAL A 218 4.91 14.21 2.80
C VAL A 218 6.09 13.23 2.82
N PRO A 219 6.98 13.31 3.81
CA PRO A 219 8.12 12.41 3.89
C PRO A 219 7.64 10.98 4.15
N VAL A 220 8.22 10.04 3.43
CA VAL A 220 8.05 8.60 3.67
C VAL A 220 9.26 8.13 4.45
N ASN A 221 9.06 7.25 5.45
CA ASN A 221 10.19 6.68 6.15
C ASN A 221 11.04 5.81 5.20
N ASP A 222 12.33 5.78 5.43
CA ASP A 222 13.33 5.02 4.67
C ASP A 222 13.85 3.79 5.42
N TYR A 223 13.15 3.36 6.45
CA TYR A 223 13.51 2.17 7.20
C TYR A 223 13.43 0.91 6.32
N ASP A 224 14.47 0.08 6.42
CA ASP A 224 14.49 -1.23 5.80
C ASP A 224 13.74 -2.24 6.69
N ASN A 225 12.62 -2.75 6.20
CA ASN A 225 11.82 -3.72 6.94
C ASN A 225 12.59 -5.00 7.33
N ALA A 226 13.62 -5.38 6.55
CA ALA A 226 14.47 -6.54 6.87
C ALA A 226 15.43 -6.28 8.04
N ALA A 227 15.61 -5.02 8.42
CA ALA A 227 16.48 -4.63 9.52
C ALA A 227 15.76 -4.62 10.90
N PHE A 228 14.45 -4.79 10.92
CA PHE A 228 13.71 -4.95 12.18
C PHE A 228 13.82 -6.39 12.68
N VAL A 229 14.35 -6.56 13.88
CA VAL A 229 14.52 -7.86 14.55
C VAL A 229 13.76 -7.83 15.86
N SER A 230 12.92 -8.86 16.08
CA SER A 230 12.23 -9.05 17.37
C SER A 230 12.99 -10.06 18.22
N SER A 231 13.39 -9.67 19.42
CA SER A 231 14.01 -10.54 20.43
C SER A 231 13.46 -10.20 21.80
N ASP A 232 13.08 -11.21 22.57
CA ASP A 232 12.58 -11.09 23.95
C ASP A 232 11.41 -10.09 24.13
N GLY A 233 10.57 -9.98 23.08
CA GLY A 233 9.44 -9.05 23.06
C GLY A 233 9.80 -7.61 22.68
N MET A 234 11.06 -7.31 22.44
CA MET A 234 11.54 -6.03 21.95
C MET A 234 11.75 -6.05 20.44
N MET A 235 11.35 -4.97 19.77
CA MET A 235 11.67 -4.71 18.36
C MET A 235 12.90 -3.82 18.29
N THR A 236 13.94 -4.29 17.60
CA THR A 236 15.20 -3.53 17.40
C THR A 236 15.44 -3.30 15.92
N TYR A 237 15.86 -2.10 15.57
CA TYR A 237 16.34 -1.76 14.23
C TYR A 237 17.85 -1.91 14.16
N THR A 238 18.36 -2.74 13.25
CA THR A 238 19.78 -3.16 13.23
C THR A 238 20.68 -2.30 12.35
N LYS A 239 20.15 -1.30 11.63
CA LYS A 239 20.94 -0.36 10.82
C LYS A 239 21.25 0.92 11.60
N GLU A 240 22.34 1.60 11.23
CA GLU A 240 22.91 2.76 11.94
C GLU A 240 22.10 4.07 11.85
N ASN A 241 20.83 4.05 11.46
CA ASN A 241 20.02 5.27 11.24
C ASN A 241 19.50 5.91 12.53
N GLY A 242 19.83 5.38 13.70
CA GLY A 242 19.39 5.94 14.97
C GLY A 242 17.89 5.82 15.19
N SER A 243 17.38 4.59 15.37
CA SER A 243 16.00 4.38 15.82
C SER A 243 15.88 4.56 17.33
N LEU A 244 14.74 5.12 17.76
CA LEU A 244 14.36 5.16 19.16
C LEU A 244 13.37 4.01 19.43
N ALA A 245 13.50 3.36 20.58
CA ALA A 245 12.55 2.36 21.03
C ALA A 245 11.45 3.03 21.86
N GLY A 246 10.18 2.74 21.53
CA GLY A 246 9.06 3.32 22.24
C GLY A 246 7.95 2.34 22.53
N ILE A 247 7.08 2.74 23.47
CA ILE A 247 5.88 2.00 23.83
C ILE A 247 4.66 2.92 23.77
N ASP A 248 3.48 2.36 23.52
CA ASP A 248 2.22 3.02 23.80
C ASP A 248 1.54 2.39 25.01
N VAL A 249 0.93 3.20 25.85
CA VAL A 249 0.35 2.73 27.11
C VAL A 249 -0.94 3.46 27.49
N SER A 250 -1.78 2.75 28.23
CA SER A 250 -3.03 3.26 28.80
C SER A 250 -3.32 2.60 30.14
N SER A 251 -4.52 2.77 30.66
CA SER A 251 -5.00 2.04 31.84
C SER A 251 -5.07 0.52 31.64
N HIS A 252 -4.96 0.02 30.40
CA HIS A 252 -4.96 -1.43 30.12
C HIS A 252 -3.71 -2.12 30.64
N GLN A 253 -2.57 -1.43 30.71
CA GLN A 253 -1.31 -1.97 31.25
C GLN A 253 -1.28 -1.96 32.79
N GLY A 254 -2.29 -1.33 33.44
CA GLY A 254 -2.31 -1.22 34.90
C GLY A 254 -1.22 -0.31 35.46
N THR A 255 -0.62 -0.69 36.57
CA THR A 255 0.50 0.05 37.18
C THR A 255 1.82 -0.33 36.54
N ILE A 256 2.57 0.65 36.06
CA ILE A 256 3.83 0.50 35.34
C ILE A 256 4.98 0.90 36.27
N ASP A 257 6.04 0.09 36.29
CA ASP A 257 7.33 0.39 36.92
C ASP A 257 8.21 1.13 35.89
N TRP A 258 8.09 2.43 35.84
CA TRP A 258 8.76 3.26 34.85
C TRP A 258 10.29 3.25 34.94
N ALA A 259 10.84 2.99 36.14
CA ALA A 259 12.29 2.84 36.30
C ALA A 259 12.78 1.61 35.51
N LYS A 260 12.06 0.48 35.56
CA LYS A 260 12.39 -0.70 34.77
C LYS A 260 12.18 -0.50 33.28
N VAL A 261 11.13 0.23 32.89
CA VAL A 261 10.91 0.57 31.47
C VAL A 261 12.10 1.35 30.91
N ALA A 262 12.65 2.30 31.66
CA ALA A 262 13.84 3.03 31.26
C ALA A 262 15.11 2.14 31.25
N GLU A 263 15.26 1.23 32.25
CA GLU A 263 16.37 0.27 32.30
C GLU A 263 16.36 -0.71 31.11
N ASP A 264 15.16 -1.05 30.59
CA ASP A 264 14.98 -1.89 29.41
C ASP A 264 15.29 -1.16 28.07
N GLY A 265 15.69 0.14 28.14
CA GLY A 265 16.13 0.90 26.98
C GLY A 265 14.99 1.51 26.16
N ILE A 266 13.85 1.80 26.78
CA ILE A 266 12.75 2.53 26.14
C ILE A 266 13.05 4.03 26.18
N ASP A 267 13.10 4.66 25.00
CA ASP A 267 13.43 6.07 24.82
C ASP A 267 12.22 6.99 24.97
N PHE A 268 11.02 6.52 24.51
CA PHE A 268 9.79 7.31 24.55
C PHE A 268 8.55 6.48 24.85
N ALA A 269 7.51 7.17 25.33
CA ALA A 269 6.18 6.59 25.55
C ALA A 269 5.09 7.49 24.97
N ILE A 270 4.14 6.90 24.25
CA ILE A 270 2.91 7.59 23.83
C ILE A 270 1.80 7.17 24.78
N ILE A 271 1.33 8.11 25.63
CA ILE A 271 0.47 7.81 26.76
C ILE A 271 -0.97 8.26 26.46
N ARG A 272 -1.94 7.37 26.65
CA ARG A 272 -3.36 7.74 26.50
C ARG A 272 -3.76 8.74 27.57
N CYS A 273 -4.11 9.97 27.18
CA CYS A 273 -4.66 10.95 28.13
C CYS A 273 -6.15 10.74 28.40
N GLY A 274 -6.88 10.19 27.44
CA GLY A 274 -8.31 9.95 27.55
C GLY A 274 -8.91 9.43 26.27
N GLY A 275 -10.21 9.52 26.18
CA GLY A 275 -10.93 9.09 24.99
C GLY A 275 -12.39 9.53 25.03
N ARG A 276 -13.11 9.22 23.96
CA ARG A 276 -14.57 9.36 23.88
C ARG A 276 -15.21 7.98 23.82
N TYR A 277 -16.16 7.72 24.67
CA TYR A 277 -16.91 6.45 24.66
C TYR A 277 -17.66 6.26 23.34
N TYR A 278 -17.49 5.10 22.72
CA TYR A 278 -18.06 4.79 21.40
C TYR A 278 -19.59 4.69 21.37
N GLN A 279 -20.26 4.50 22.50
CA GLN A 279 -21.72 4.48 22.59
C GLN A 279 -22.29 5.83 23.05
N SER A 280 -21.84 6.33 24.22
CA SER A 280 -22.41 7.53 24.81
C SER A 280 -21.89 8.84 24.23
N GLY A 281 -20.72 8.83 23.63
CA GLY A 281 -20.05 10.05 23.18
C GLY A 281 -19.46 10.91 24.30
N THR A 282 -19.48 10.43 25.55
CA THR A 282 -18.89 11.16 26.68
C THR A 282 -17.38 11.08 26.67
N VAL A 283 -16.69 12.21 26.85
CA VAL A 283 -15.23 12.26 26.99
C VAL A 283 -14.83 11.80 28.39
N PHE A 284 -13.72 11.10 28.51
CA PHE A 284 -13.17 10.61 29.77
C PHE A 284 -11.63 10.77 29.80
N GLU A 285 -11.09 11.01 31.00
CA GLU A 285 -9.65 10.92 31.25
C GLU A 285 -9.28 9.45 31.51
N ASP A 286 -8.13 8.99 30.98
CA ASP A 286 -7.62 7.64 31.26
C ASP A 286 -7.22 7.54 32.73
N LYS A 287 -7.65 6.47 33.41
CA LYS A 287 -7.48 6.29 34.84
C LYS A 287 -6.02 6.23 35.32
N GLN A 288 -5.10 5.84 34.43
CA GLN A 288 -3.66 5.77 34.72
C GLN A 288 -2.88 6.94 34.15
N PHE A 289 -3.55 7.86 33.44
CA PHE A 289 -2.86 8.95 32.73
C PHE A 289 -1.90 9.72 33.65
N ARG A 290 -2.40 10.22 34.79
CA ARG A 290 -1.60 11.05 35.70
C ARG A 290 -0.40 10.28 36.28
N ALA A 291 -0.58 8.99 36.61
CA ALA A 291 0.50 8.14 37.12
C ALA A 291 1.51 7.81 36.01
N ASN A 292 1.03 7.51 34.82
CA ASN A 292 1.89 7.16 33.71
C ASN A 292 2.73 8.34 33.22
N ILE A 293 2.13 9.51 33.03
CA ILE A 293 2.87 10.67 32.53
C ILE A 293 3.92 11.13 33.54
N GLN A 294 3.59 11.19 34.83
CA GLN A 294 4.55 11.57 35.85
C GLN A 294 5.66 10.55 35.99
N GLY A 295 5.33 9.25 36.01
CA GLY A 295 6.31 8.20 36.12
C GLY A 295 7.28 8.13 34.94
N ALA A 296 6.78 8.32 33.71
CA ALA A 296 7.62 8.36 32.52
C ALA A 296 8.59 9.57 32.54
N LEU A 297 8.09 10.75 32.89
CA LEU A 297 8.91 11.96 33.01
C LEU A 297 9.97 11.84 34.12
N ASP A 298 9.59 11.31 35.30
CA ASP A 298 10.51 11.07 36.41
C ASP A 298 11.61 10.07 36.07
N ALA A 299 11.31 9.11 35.18
CA ALA A 299 12.26 8.13 34.65
C ALA A 299 13.11 8.67 33.45
N GLY A 300 12.89 9.90 33.02
CA GLY A 300 13.62 10.52 31.91
C GLY A 300 13.20 10.04 30.52
N ILE A 301 12.04 9.37 30.41
CA ILE A 301 11.46 8.90 29.14
C ILE A 301 10.74 10.06 28.45
N GLN A 302 10.99 10.25 27.14
CA GLN A 302 10.26 11.25 26.35
C GLN A 302 8.78 10.87 26.24
N VAL A 303 7.89 11.88 26.37
CA VAL A 303 6.45 11.64 26.40
C VAL A 303 5.75 12.27 25.21
N GLY A 304 4.97 11.46 24.49
CA GLY A 304 3.90 11.88 23.61
C GLY A 304 2.54 11.44 24.16
N ILE A 305 1.49 11.92 23.56
CA ILE A 305 0.12 11.72 24.05
C ILE A 305 -0.73 11.15 22.91
N TYR A 306 -1.67 10.26 23.23
CA TYR A 306 -2.74 9.95 22.32
C TYR A 306 -4.12 10.10 22.96
N PHE A 307 -5.10 10.41 22.15
CA PHE A 307 -6.50 10.49 22.54
C PHE A 307 -7.34 9.52 21.69
N PHE A 308 -8.00 8.57 22.34
CA PHE A 308 -8.88 7.61 21.67
C PHE A 308 -10.16 8.30 21.20
N SER A 309 -10.17 8.71 19.94
CA SER A 309 -11.24 9.51 19.36
C SER A 309 -12.38 8.64 18.84
N GLN A 310 -13.60 9.05 19.18
CA GLN A 310 -14.84 8.59 18.58
C GLN A 310 -15.69 9.78 18.14
N ALA A 311 -15.05 10.87 17.73
CA ALA A 311 -15.71 12.04 17.18
C ALA A 311 -16.43 11.71 15.88
N THR A 312 -17.68 12.12 15.74
CA THR A 312 -18.49 11.95 14.54
C THR A 312 -18.53 13.19 13.66
N ASN A 313 -17.95 14.30 14.14
CA ASN A 313 -17.91 15.58 13.43
C ASN A 313 -16.76 16.47 13.96
N GLN A 314 -16.50 17.55 13.23
CA GLN A 314 -15.40 18.49 13.54
C GLN A 314 -15.55 19.20 14.89
N THR A 315 -16.78 19.44 15.35
CA THR A 315 -17.01 20.10 16.66
C THR A 315 -16.55 19.21 17.79
N GLU A 316 -16.94 17.94 17.76
CA GLU A 316 -16.50 16.95 18.75
C GLU A 316 -14.98 16.74 18.72
N ALA A 317 -14.38 16.72 17.52
CA ALA A 317 -12.93 16.61 17.39
C ALA A 317 -12.17 17.80 18.02
N ARG A 318 -12.70 19.03 17.89
CA ARG A 318 -12.14 20.20 18.60
C ARG A 318 -12.33 20.14 20.11
N GLU A 319 -13.47 19.61 20.58
CA GLU A 319 -13.68 19.36 22.02
C GLU A 319 -12.65 18.37 22.57
N GLU A 320 -12.35 17.31 21.80
CA GLU A 320 -11.33 16.33 22.17
C GLU A 320 -9.94 16.96 22.21
N ALA A 321 -9.58 17.77 21.22
CA ALA A 321 -8.31 18.49 21.19
C ALA A 321 -8.17 19.44 22.39
N GLN A 322 -9.22 20.21 22.71
CA GLN A 322 -9.22 21.09 23.87
C GLN A 322 -9.07 20.31 25.18
N PHE A 323 -9.76 19.17 25.31
CA PHE A 323 -9.60 18.28 26.46
C PHE A 323 -8.15 17.80 26.61
N VAL A 324 -7.48 17.43 25.52
CA VAL A 324 -6.07 17.03 25.54
C VAL A 324 -5.20 18.19 26.04
N LEU A 325 -5.36 19.38 25.47
CA LEU A 325 -4.56 20.57 25.84
C LEU A 325 -4.73 20.92 27.34
N ASP A 326 -5.97 20.86 27.84
CA ASP A 326 -6.27 21.12 29.24
C ASP A 326 -5.67 20.04 30.17
N THR A 327 -5.70 18.78 29.73
CA THR A 327 -5.25 17.62 30.50
C THR A 327 -3.73 17.55 30.63
N ILE A 328 -2.99 17.93 29.59
CA ILE A 328 -1.52 17.89 29.56
C ILE A 328 -0.88 19.17 30.13
N GLN A 329 -1.67 20.18 30.48
CA GLN A 329 -1.13 21.44 31.01
C GLN A 329 -0.25 21.20 32.24
N GLY A 330 0.99 21.70 32.17
CA GLY A 330 1.97 21.61 33.27
C GLY A 330 2.89 20.37 33.17
N TYR A 331 2.71 19.50 32.20
CA TYR A 331 3.64 18.42 31.91
C TYR A 331 4.57 18.75 30.74
N ASP A 332 5.79 18.23 30.76
CA ASP A 332 6.77 18.40 29.70
C ASP A 332 6.53 17.35 28.59
N VAL A 333 5.56 17.62 27.71
CA VAL A 333 5.24 16.78 26.56
C VAL A 333 6.05 17.23 25.37
N THR A 334 7.09 16.49 25.03
CA THR A 334 8.02 16.77 23.92
C THR A 334 7.73 15.95 22.66
N GLY A 335 6.97 14.88 22.80
CA GLY A 335 6.53 14.01 21.70
C GLY A 335 5.23 14.50 21.06
N PRO A 336 4.74 13.76 20.04
CA PRO A 336 3.53 14.12 19.31
C PRO A 336 2.27 13.99 20.18
N VAL A 337 1.24 14.78 19.80
CA VAL A 337 -0.15 14.55 20.20
C VAL A 337 -0.86 13.83 19.06
N VAL A 338 -1.38 12.64 19.33
CA VAL A 338 -1.91 11.72 18.32
C VAL A 338 -3.45 11.66 18.40
N PHE A 339 -4.09 11.89 17.26
CA PHE A 339 -5.52 11.61 17.06
C PHE A 339 -5.66 10.12 16.71
N ASP A 340 -6.10 9.32 17.67
CA ASP A 340 -6.25 7.87 17.54
C ASP A 340 -7.71 7.53 17.27
N TRP A 341 -8.06 7.35 15.99
CA TRP A 341 -9.40 6.95 15.55
C TRP A 341 -9.37 5.51 15.07
N GLU A 342 -10.19 4.67 15.69
CA GLU A 342 -10.29 3.27 15.34
C GLU A 342 -11.73 2.87 15.02
N ASN A 343 -11.87 1.95 14.07
CA ASN A 343 -13.14 1.27 13.84
C ASN A 343 -13.36 0.24 14.95
N ILE A 344 -14.41 0.44 15.75
CA ILE A 344 -14.72 -0.44 16.88
C ILE A 344 -15.17 -1.84 16.44
N GLY A 345 -15.64 -1.99 15.19
CA GLY A 345 -16.03 -3.28 14.60
C GLY A 345 -17.25 -3.92 15.27
N ASN A 346 -18.12 -3.11 15.87
CA ASN A 346 -19.43 -3.57 16.37
C ASN A 346 -20.53 -2.62 15.93
N ASP A 347 -21.73 -3.17 15.66
CA ASP A 347 -22.89 -2.47 15.09
C ASP A 347 -23.50 -1.39 16.01
N SER A 348 -22.87 -1.06 17.14
CA SER A 348 -23.36 -0.08 18.11
C SER A 348 -22.44 1.12 18.31
N ALA A 349 -21.35 1.21 17.55
CA ALA A 349 -20.45 2.33 17.67
C ALA A 349 -21.01 3.57 16.94
N ARG A 350 -20.91 4.72 17.57
CA ARG A 350 -21.39 6.01 17.02
C ARG A 350 -20.66 6.44 15.75
N THR A 351 -19.48 5.87 15.51
CA THR A 351 -18.64 6.10 14.33
C THR A 351 -18.86 5.08 13.20
N ASP A 352 -19.75 4.09 13.43
CA ASP A 352 -20.11 3.14 12.39
C ASP A 352 -20.73 3.86 11.18
N GLY A 353 -20.30 3.50 10.00
CA GLY A 353 -20.78 4.11 8.76
C GLY A 353 -20.21 5.50 8.45
N MET A 354 -19.24 6.01 9.22
CA MET A 354 -18.51 7.22 8.82
C MET A 354 -17.69 6.96 7.54
N THR A 355 -17.77 7.89 6.63
CA THR A 355 -16.94 7.87 5.42
C THR A 355 -15.52 8.32 5.74
N SER A 356 -14.53 7.92 4.91
CA SER A 356 -13.15 8.38 5.02
C SER A 356 -13.03 9.91 5.04
N GLY A 357 -13.85 10.61 4.23
CA GLY A 357 -13.89 12.07 4.22
C GLY A 357 -14.36 12.69 5.55
N GLN A 358 -15.32 12.06 6.22
CA GLN A 358 -15.79 12.52 7.54
C GLN A 358 -14.72 12.30 8.62
N VAL A 359 -14.04 11.15 8.61
CA VAL A 359 -12.92 10.85 9.52
C VAL A 359 -11.77 11.82 9.29
N THR A 360 -11.39 12.07 8.03
CA THR A 360 -10.35 13.05 7.66
C THR A 360 -10.71 14.45 8.14
N ALA A 361 -11.98 14.86 7.98
CA ALA A 361 -12.43 16.18 8.45
C ALA A 361 -12.37 16.31 9.98
N ALA A 362 -12.68 15.23 10.73
CA ALA A 362 -12.53 15.19 12.17
C ALA A 362 -11.05 15.25 12.58
N ALA A 363 -10.19 14.43 11.98
CA ALA A 363 -8.75 14.42 12.24
C ALA A 363 -8.11 15.80 11.99
N ASN A 364 -8.42 16.43 10.86
CA ASN A 364 -7.95 17.79 10.56
C ASN A 364 -8.42 18.81 11.59
N ALA A 365 -9.66 18.70 12.08
CA ALA A 365 -10.21 19.62 13.07
C ALA A 365 -9.58 19.43 14.47
N PHE A 366 -9.14 18.24 14.81
CA PHE A 366 -8.38 17.95 16.01
C PHE A 366 -6.97 18.54 15.95
N CYS A 367 -6.31 18.43 14.79
CA CYS A 367 -4.91 18.87 14.59
C CYS A 367 -4.76 20.40 14.38
N GLN A 368 -5.83 21.15 14.16
CA GLN A 368 -5.83 22.61 13.98
C GLN A 368 -5.88 23.38 15.32
#